data_a10f08d9769c485c3ce158d60c5e5be9
#
_entry.id   a10f08d9769c485c3ce158d60c5e5be9
#
_cell.length_a   1.000
_cell.length_b   1.000
_cell.length_c   1.000
_cell.angle_alpha   90.00
_cell.angle_beta   90.00
_cell.angle_gamma   90.00
#
_symmetry.space_group_name_H-M   'P 1'
#
loop_
_entity.id
_entity.type
_entity.pdbx_description
1 polymer ?
#
loop_
_entity_poly.entity_id
_entity_poly.type
_entity_poly.pdbx_seq_one_letter_code
_entity_poly.pdbx_strand_id
1 'polypeptide(L)'
;GLIEKYLRSGKIKINKKKIKSSIKVKTNDIINFFNFDFKETIVQKKIKFEPSKEIIKSNEDQIIDNNENFIVLNKSSGISVQGGTKSKKNLVDIFAKSEIFQGTKPYSVHRLDKDTSGVFIMAKTRESAQLLTSLFRLRKVHKTYLAICHGELNKDSGEWNDDLIRYDGEKKIIEKAKTLYKVLDKNSEASLIELKPITGRKHQLRKQLYAVGQPIFGDVKYKLSNSFKGINKNLMLHSYQIRFIANNIKHTYTALLPDYFKKLLKTKRLRFLD
;
A
#
# COMPACT_ATOMS: atom_id res chain seq x y z
N GLY A 1 6.33 -12.92 -17.16
CA GLY A 1 5.19 -12.38 -17.92
C GLY A 1 4.77 -13.28 -19.08
N LEU A 2 3.79 -12.86 -19.89
CA LEU A 2 3.25 -13.64 -21.01
C LEU A 2 4.33 -14.02 -22.03
N ILE A 3 5.20 -13.08 -22.38
CA ILE A 3 6.33 -13.30 -23.29
C ILE A 3 7.25 -14.40 -22.76
N GLU A 4 7.61 -14.39 -21.49
CA GLU A 4 8.45 -15.44 -20.89
C GLU A 4 7.79 -16.83 -20.92
N LYS A 5 6.46 -16.89 -20.71
CA LYS A 5 5.69 -18.13 -20.85
C LYS A 5 5.81 -18.67 -22.26
N TYR A 6 5.69 -17.82 -23.28
CA TYR A 6 5.78 -18.21 -24.70
C TYR A 6 7.19 -18.56 -25.14
N LEU A 7 8.22 -17.90 -24.60
CA LEU A 7 9.62 -18.28 -24.82
C LEU A 7 9.91 -19.67 -24.21
N ARG A 8 9.45 -19.91 -22.97
CA ARG A 8 9.62 -21.22 -22.31
C ARG A 8 8.89 -22.34 -23.02
N SER A 9 7.68 -22.10 -23.51
CA SER A 9 6.91 -23.09 -24.27
C SER A 9 7.37 -23.28 -25.73
N GLY A 10 8.36 -22.47 -26.19
CA GLY A 10 8.86 -22.53 -27.57
C GLY A 10 7.90 -21.95 -28.61
N LYS A 11 6.85 -21.25 -28.20
CA LYS A 11 5.94 -20.51 -29.10
C LYS A 11 6.59 -19.27 -29.70
N ILE A 12 7.62 -18.72 -29.06
CA ILE A 12 8.47 -17.65 -29.60
C ILE A 12 9.88 -18.22 -29.75
N LYS A 13 10.46 -18.06 -30.94
CA LYS A 13 11.83 -18.47 -31.27
C LYS A 13 12.53 -17.35 -32.03
N ILE A 14 13.87 -17.29 -31.95
CA ILE A 14 14.68 -16.42 -32.81
C ILE A 14 15.46 -17.34 -33.79
N ASN A 15 15.41 -17.02 -35.08
CA ASN A 15 16.04 -17.81 -36.14
C ASN A 15 15.71 -19.30 -36.03
N LYS A 16 14.43 -19.62 -35.75
CA LYS A 16 13.88 -20.97 -35.53
C LYS A 16 14.44 -21.70 -34.27
N LYS A 17 15.33 -21.09 -33.47
CA LYS A 17 15.90 -21.67 -32.25
C LYS A 17 15.16 -21.21 -31.00
N LYS A 18 15.00 -22.11 -30.03
CA LYS A 18 14.46 -21.79 -28.70
C LYS A 18 15.48 -20.95 -27.94
N ILE A 19 15.03 -19.88 -27.30
CA ILE A 19 15.89 -18.90 -26.63
C ILE A 19 15.45 -18.69 -25.16
N LYS A 20 16.36 -18.14 -24.36
CA LYS A 20 16.08 -17.67 -22.99
C LYS A 20 15.61 -16.21 -23.02
N SER A 21 14.84 -15.80 -22.01
CA SER A 21 14.30 -14.42 -21.90
C SER A 21 15.36 -13.33 -21.76
N SER A 22 16.60 -13.70 -21.41
CA SER A 22 17.73 -12.77 -21.25
C SER A 22 18.49 -12.47 -22.55
N ILE A 23 18.15 -13.10 -23.68
CA ILE A 23 18.87 -12.88 -24.93
C ILE A 23 18.55 -11.47 -25.49
N LYS A 24 19.58 -10.79 -25.97
CA LYS A 24 19.44 -9.53 -26.69
C LYS A 24 19.24 -9.83 -28.18
N VAL A 25 18.16 -9.34 -28.75
CA VAL A 25 17.87 -9.44 -30.18
C VAL A 25 18.86 -8.56 -30.96
N LYS A 26 19.38 -9.06 -32.05
CA LYS A 26 20.32 -8.35 -32.94
C LYS A 26 19.61 -7.91 -34.23
N THR A 27 20.19 -6.95 -34.94
CA THR A 27 19.76 -6.58 -36.29
C THR A 27 19.74 -7.83 -37.19
N ASN A 28 18.72 -8.02 -38.01
CA ASN A 28 18.45 -9.17 -38.88
C ASN A 28 18.05 -10.48 -38.19
N ASP A 29 17.82 -10.48 -36.87
CA ASP A 29 17.20 -11.64 -36.23
C ASP A 29 15.72 -11.77 -36.65
N ILE A 30 15.32 -12.98 -37.04
CA ILE A 30 13.94 -13.31 -37.41
C ILE A 30 13.22 -13.88 -36.19
N ILE A 31 12.19 -13.17 -35.71
CA ILE A 31 11.34 -13.65 -34.60
C ILE A 31 10.21 -14.49 -35.17
N ASN A 32 10.21 -15.77 -34.85
CA ASN A 32 9.19 -16.70 -35.27
C ASN A 32 8.15 -16.93 -34.17
N PHE A 33 6.87 -16.86 -34.55
CA PHE A 33 5.73 -17.18 -33.69
C PHE A 33 5.07 -18.47 -34.15
N PHE A 34 4.83 -19.42 -33.23
CA PHE A 34 4.23 -20.70 -33.53
C PHE A 34 2.94 -20.89 -32.72
N ASN A 35 1.87 -21.32 -33.40
CA ASN A 35 0.55 -21.54 -32.80
C ASN A 35 0.05 -20.31 -32.00
N PHE A 36 0.17 -19.15 -32.62
CA PHE A 36 -0.40 -17.89 -32.14
C PHE A 36 -1.72 -17.63 -32.84
N ASP A 37 -2.78 -17.56 -32.07
CA ASP A 37 -4.05 -17.00 -32.51
C ASP A 37 -3.93 -15.48 -32.33
N PHE A 38 -3.53 -14.76 -33.35
CA PHE A 38 -3.50 -13.29 -33.38
C PHE A 38 -4.94 -12.79 -33.49
N LYS A 39 -5.73 -12.92 -32.42
CA LYS A 39 -6.95 -12.10 -32.32
C LYS A 39 -6.49 -10.65 -32.18
N GLU A 40 -6.88 -9.79 -33.10
CA GLU A 40 -6.77 -8.36 -32.92
C GLU A 40 -7.49 -7.99 -31.62
N THR A 41 -6.74 -7.91 -30.55
CA THR A 41 -7.26 -7.32 -29.33
C THR A 41 -7.28 -5.82 -29.64
N ILE A 42 -8.44 -5.28 -29.98
CA ILE A 42 -8.66 -3.84 -29.97
C ILE A 42 -8.25 -3.39 -28.57
N VAL A 43 -7.02 -2.91 -28.44
CA VAL A 43 -6.53 -2.30 -27.21
C VAL A 43 -7.34 -1.02 -27.06
N GLN A 44 -8.48 -1.13 -26.39
CA GLN A 44 -9.19 0.06 -25.95
C GLN A 44 -8.16 0.92 -25.24
N LYS A 45 -7.82 2.08 -25.80
CA LYS A 45 -6.96 3.07 -25.17
C LYS A 45 -7.53 3.30 -23.78
N LYS A 46 -6.87 2.74 -22.76
CA LYS A 46 -7.27 2.99 -21.37
C LYS A 46 -7.26 4.49 -21.19
N ILE A 47 -8.42 5.09 -20.99
CA ILE A 47 -8.54 6.51 -20.66
C ILE A 47 -7.63 6.72 -19.45
N LYS A 48 -6.52 7.42 -19.68
CA LYS A 48 -5.55 7.76 -18.63
C LYS A 48 -6.21 8.77 -17.72
N PHE A 49 -6.15 8.54 -16.42
CA PHE A 49 -6.66 9.52 -15.47
C PHE A 49 -5.82 10.79 -15.54
N GLU A 50 -6.47 11.91 -15.84
CA GLU A 50 -5.87 13.24 -15.80
C GLU A 50 -6.45 13.97 -14.57
N PRO A 51 -5.62 14.30 -13.57
CA PRO A 51 -6.09 15.01 -12.39
C PRO A 51 -6.36 16.48 -12.71
N SER A 52 -7.46 17.05 -12.18
CA SER A 52 -7.69 18.48 -12.23
C SER A 52 -6.76 19.24 -11.27
N LYS A 53 -6.63 20.57 -11.44
CA LYS A 53 -5.80 21.42 -10.58
C LYS A 53 -6.23 21.34 -9.12
N GLU A 54 -7.54 21.28 -8.86
CA GLU A 54 -8.10 21.17 -7.50
C GLU A 54 -7.69 19.83 -6.85
N ILE A 55 -7.68 18.73 -7.63
CA ILE A 55 -7.25 17.42 -7.12
C ILE A 55 -5.75 17.44 -6.78
N ILE A 56 -4.93 18.09 -7.63
CA ILE A 56 -3.50 18.23 -7.36
C ILE A 56 -3.31 19.02 -6.08
N LYS A 57 -3.88 20.22 -6.00
CA LYS A 57 -3.77 21.12 -4.84
C LYS A 57 -4.24 20.46 -3.56
N SER A 58 -5.41 19.82 -3.55
CA SER A 58 -5.94 19.13 -2.36
C SER A 58 -5.06 18.00 -1.84
N ASN A 59 -4.20 17.41 -2.70
CA ASN A 59 -3.22 16.42 -2.26
C ASN A 59 -1.88 17.07 -1.85
N GLU A 60 -1.50 18.20 -2.46
CA GLU A 60 -0.35 19.01 -2.03
C GLU A 60 -0.58 19.58 -0.61
N ASP A 61 -1.78 20.01 -0.29
CA ASP A 61 -2.17 20.48 1.05
C ASP A 61 -2.02 19.40 2.15
N GLN A 62 -1.87 18.13 1.77
CA GLN A 62 -1.62 17.03 2.68
C GLN A 62 -0.11 16.74 2.88
N ILE A 63 0.77 17.55 2.35
CA ILE A 63 2.22 17.37 2.50
C ILE A 63 2.64 17.74 3.93
N ILE A 64 3.29 16.79 4.61
CA ILE A 64 3.88 16.96 5.95
C ILE A 64 5.31 17.50 5.82
N ASP A 65 6.07 17.00 4.85
CA ASP A 65 7.45 17.42 4.57
C ASP A 65 7.76 17.31 3.08
N ASN A 66 8.58 18.25 2.60
CA ASN A 66 8.98 18.36 1.21
C ASN A 66 10.44 18.79 1.14
N ASN A 67 11.33 17.86 0.85
CA ASN A 67 12.77 18.12 0.69
C ASN A 67 13.25 17.70 -0.71
N GLU A 68 14.54 17.80 -0.98
CA GLU A 68 15.13 17.49 -2.30
C GLU A 68 14.95 16.01 -2.68
N ASN A 69 14.93 15.11 -1.69
CA ASN A 69 14.99 13.67 -1.88
C ASN A 69 13.61 13.01 -1.97
N PHE A 70 12.64 13.49 -1.17
CA PHE A 70 11.33 12.89 -1.07
C PHE A 70 10.29 13.88 -0.55
N ILE A 71 9.02 13.49 -0.68
CA ILE A 71 7.91 14.13 0.03
C ILE A 71 7.29 13.13 1.01
N VAL A 72 6.73 13.66 2.09
CA VAL A 72 5.93 12.92 3.08
C VAL A 72 4.52 13.48 3.09
N LEU A 73 3.55 12.60 3.01
CA LEU A 73 2.12 12.96 2.93
C LEU A 73 1.35 12.41 4.13
N ASN A 74 0.33 13.13 4.56
CA ASN A 74 -0.80 12.57 5.29
C ASN A 74 -1.84 12.06 4.27
N LYS A 75 -1.62 10.86 3.72
CA LYS A 75 -2.48 10.29 2.68
C LYS A 75 -3.93 10.19 3.15
N SER A 76 -4.85 10.74 2.40
CA SER A 76 -6.28 10.55 2.65
C SER A 76 -6.73 9.10 2.38
N SER A 77 -7.78 8.65 3.08
CA SER A 77 -8.48 7.40 2.79
C SER A 77 -9.15 7.46 1.41
N GLY A 78 -9.32 6.31 0.76
CA GLY A 78 -10.05 6.20 -0.51
C GLY A 78 -9.19 6.43 -1.77
N ILE A 79 -7.91 6.81 -1.64
CA ILE A 79 -7.01 7.00 -2.77
C ILE A 79 -5.91 5.93 -2.80
N SER A 80 -5.71 5.32 -3.98
CA SER A 80 -4.63 4.34 -4.19
C SER A 80 -3.28 5.03 -4.34
N VAL A 81 -2.20 4.35 -3.92
CA VAL A 81 -0.84 4.84 -4.13
C VAL A 81 -0.47 4.80 -5.61
N GLN A 82 -0.69 3.66 -6.25
CA GLN A 82 -0.37 3.42 -7.65
C GLN A 82 -1.61 2.94 -8.41
N GLY A 83 -1.62 3.15 -9.72
CA GLY A 83 -2.63 2.60 -10.61
C GLY A 83 -2.62 1.06 -10.64
N GLY A 84 -3.78 0.48 -10.85
CA GLY A 84 -3.99 -0.96 -10.99
C GLY A 84 -5.25 -1.25 -11.80
N THR A 85 -5.55 -2.52 -12.03
CA THR A 85 -6.71 -2.95 -12.83
C THR A 85 -8.05 -2.36 -12.36
N LYS A 86 -8.19 -2.08 -11.07
CA LYS A 86 -9.44 -1.57 -10.44
C LYS A 86 -9.34 -0.12 -9.94
N SER A 87 -8.21 0.56 -10.12
CA SER A 87 -8.02 1.93 -9.62
C SER A 87 -7.34 2.78 -10.69
N LYS A 88 -8.11 3.68 -11.29
CA LYS A 88 -7.59 4.65 -12.28
C LYS A 88 -6.95 5.84 -11.57
N LYS A 89 -7.59 6.39 -10.50
CA LYS A 89 -7.11 7.52 -9.71
C LYS A 89 -6.10 7.06 -8.66
N ASN A 90 -4.88 7.62 -8.69
CA ASN A 90 -3.82 7.27 -7.74
C ASN A 90 -2.85 8.43 -7.50
N LEU A 91 -2.14 8.39 -6.36
CA LEU A 91 -1.23 9.46 -5.94
C LEU A 91 -0.07 9.67 -6.91
N VAL A 92 0.52 8.59 -7.45
CA VAL A 92 1.65 8.69 -8.37
C VAL A 92 1.28 9.48 -9.61
N ASP A 93 0.10 9.24 -10.20
CA ASP A 93 -0.35 9.98 -11.38
C ASP A 93 -0.78 11.43 -11.04
N ILE A 94 -1.29 11.68 -9.82
CA ILE A 94 -1.60 13.04 -9.35
C ILE A 94 -0.32 13.84 -9.21
N PHE A 95 0.65 13.35 -8.44
CA PHE A 95 1.89 14.08 -8.18
C PHE A 95 2.83 14.15 -9.41
N ALA A 96 2.68 13.28 -10.40
CA ALA A 96 3.38 13.42 -11.67
C ALA A 96 2.95 14.68 -12.47
N LYS A 97 1.83 15.31 -12.09
CA LYS A 97 1.35 16.59 -12.66
C LYS A 97 1.56 17.78 -11.72
N SER A 98 2.08 17.54 -10.51
CA SER A 98 2.44 18.58 -9.56
C SER A 98 3.77 19.23 -9.94
N GLU A 99 3.89 20.54 -9.71
CA GLU A 99 5.14 21.29 -9.92
C GLU A 99 6.28 20.81 -9.02
N ILE A 100 5.94 20.21 -7.88
CA ILE A 100 6.92 19.63 -6.92
C ILE A 100 7.82 18.57 -7.59
N PHE A 101 7.31 17.87 -8.61
CA PHE A 101 8.04 16.85 -9.33
C PHE A 101 8.56 17.31 -10.69
N GLN A 102 8.35 18.59 -11.08
CA GLN A 102 8.91 19.20 -12.28
C GLN A 102 8.75 18.33 -13.55
N GLY A 103 7.56 17.73 -13.73
CA GLY A 103 7.26 16.85 -14.86
C GLY A 103 7.84 15.43 -14.75
N THR A 104 8.60 15.12 -13.71
CA THR A 104 9.08 13.75 -13.44
C THR A 104 8.04 12.92 -12.71
N LYS A 105 8.07 11.60 -12.89
CA LYS A 105 7.15 10.70 -12.22
C LYS A 105 7.67 10.35 -10.83
N PRO A 106 6.86 10.55 -9.75
CA PRO A 106 7.27 10.16 -8.40
C PRO A 106 7.49 8.66 -8.28
N TYR A 107 8.44 8.28 -7.41
CA TYR A 107 8.72 6.89 -7.10
C TYR A 107 8.02 6.50 -5.79
N SER A 108 7.12 5.50 -5.85
CA SER A 108 6.57 4.94 -4.62
C SER A 108 7.54 3.93 -4.04
N VAL A 109 8.00 4.16 -2.81
CA VAL A 109 9.01 3.35 -2.11
C VAL A 109 8.40 2.31 -1.18
N HIS A 110 7.12 2.48 -0.84
CA HIS A 110 6.31 1.54 -0.08
C HIS A 110 4.84 1.64 -0.53
N ARG A 111 3.97 0.93 0.14
CA ARG A 111 2.53 0.98 -0.16
C ARG A 111 1.69 1.12 1.10
N LEU A 112 0.58 1.83 0.97
CA LEU A 112 -0.57 1.76 1.86
C LEU A 112 -1.77 1.24 1.08
N ASP A 113 -2.68 0.56 1.75
CA ASP A 113 -3.95 0.17 1.14
C ASP A 113 -4.76 1.42 0.76
N LYS A 114 -5.63 1.30 -0.23
CA LYS A 114 -6.46 2.40 -0.72
C LYS A 114 -7.18 3.13 0.41
N ASP A 115 -7.77 2.39 1.33
CA ASP A 115 -8.64 2.91 2.38
C ASP A 115 -7.87 3.25 3.68
N THR A 116 -6.59 2.89 3.79
CA THR A 116 -5.71 3.27 4.90
C THR A 116 -5.24 4.71 4.70
N SER A 117 -5.41 5.56 5.71
CA SER A 117 -4.89 6.94 5.74
C SER A 117 -3.54 7.06 6.45
N GLY A 118 -2.91 8.24 6.41
CA GLY A 118 -1.73 8.57 7.20
C GLY A 118 -0.42 8.63 6.43
N VAL A 119 0.69 8.56 7.16
CA VAL A 119 2.03 8.83 6.63
C VAL A 119 2.36 7.94 5.44
N PHE A 120 2.68 8.58 4.32
CA PHE A 120 3.12 7.95 3.09
C PHE A 120 4.28 8.72 2.46
N ILE A 121 5.33 8.03 1.99
CA ILE A 121 6.55 8.62 1.43
C ILE A 121 6.63 8.34 -0.06
N MET A 122 6.93 9.37 -0.87
CA MET A 122 7.29 9.25 -2.28
C MET A 122 8.65 9.88 -2.52
N ALA A 123 9.55 9.16 -3.19
CA ALA A 123 10.85 9.68 -3.58
C ALA A 123 10.76 10.52 -4.86
N LYS A 124 11.60 11.56 -4.95
CA LYS A 124 11.71 12.45 -6.10
C LYS A 124 12.74 11.97 -7.09
N THR A 125 13.81 11.35 -6.61
CA THR A 125 14.91 10.86 -7.45
C THR A 125 15.02 9.34 -7.42
N ARG A 126 15.71 8.78 -8.39
CA ARG A 126 15.97 7.33 -8.46
C ARG A 126 16.84 6.85 -7.32
N GLU A 127 17.84 7.63 -6.94
CA GLU A 127 18.79 7.37 -5.85
C GLU A 127 18.05 7.31 -4.51
N SER A 128 17.21 8.31 -4.23
CA SER A 128 16.35 8.34 -3.03
C SER A 128 15.38 7.18 -3.00
N ALA A 129 14.82 6.81 -4.17
CA ALA A 129 13.93 5.65 -4.27
C ALA A 129 14.65 4.34 -3.95
N GLN A 130 15.87 4.15 -4.44
CA GLN A 130 16.69 2.97 -4.14
C GLN A 130 17.03 2.88 -2.66
N LEU A 131 17.48 3.99 -2.06
CA LEU A 131 17.81 4.08 -0.63
C LEU A 131 16.59 3.73 0.23
N LEU A 132 15.47 4.45 0.05
CA LEU A 132 14.26 4.26 0.84
C LEU A 132 13.68 2.84 0.65
N THR A 133 13.60 2.33 -0.59
CA THR A 133 13.14 0.96 -0.85
C THR A 133 14.02 -0.07 -0.14
N SER A 134 15.34 0.15 -0.10
CA SER A 134 16.28 -0.69 0.65
C SER A 134 15.98 -0.67 2.15
N LEU A 135 15.74 0.51 2.74
CA LEU A 135 15.40 0.65 4.16
C LEU A 135 14.10 -0.10 4.50
N PHE A 136 13.06 0.00 3.66
CA PHE A 136 11.82 -0.77 3.82
C PHE A 136 12.05 -2.28 3.73
N ARG A 137 12.82 -2.73 2.73
CA ARG A 137 13.15 -4.15 2.52
C ARG A 137 13.93 -4.73 3.69
N LEU A 138 14.90 -3.98 4.22
CA LEU A 138 15.73 -4.35 5.36
C LEU A 138 15.04 -4.15 6.70
N ARG A 139 13.76 -3.72 6.72
CA ARG A 139 12.97 -3.45 7.93
C ARG A 139 13.58 -2.39 8.86
N LYS A 140 14.35 -1.45 8.29
CA LYS A 140 14.94 -0.31 9.01
C LYS A 140 13.99 0.89 9.11
N VAL A 141 12.77 0.77 8.57
CA VAL A 141 11.69 1.75 8.72
C VAL A 141 10.71 1.26 9.77
N HIS A 142 10.66 1.96 10.89
CA HIS A 142 9.70 1.71 11.96
C HIS A 142 8.38 2.40 11.65
N LYS A 143 7.30 1.67 11.71
CA LYS A 143 5.95 2.13 11.38
C LYS A 143 5.05 1.95 12.58
N THR A 144 4.31 2.97 12.93
CA THR A 144 3.26 2.91 13.95
C THR A 144 1.93 3.22 13.30
N TYR A 145 0.97 2.35 13.49
CA TYR A 145 -0.41 2.52 13.04
C TYR A 145 -1.33 2.64 14.25
N LEU A 146 -2.42 3.37 14.08
CA LEU A 146 -3.55 3.38 14.98
C LEU A 146 -4.75 2.71 14.31
N ALA A 147 -5.43 1.86 15.05
CA ALA A 147 -6.67 1.22 14.61
C ALA A 147 -7.74 1.31 15.67
N ILE A 148 -8.99 1.52 15.26
CA ILE A 148 -10.16 1.30 16.12
C ILE A 148 -10.81 0.01 15.66
N CYS A 149 -10.90 -0.98 16.53
CA CYS A 149 -11.49 -2.28 16.25
C CYS A 149 -12.71 -2.56 17.12
N HIS A 150 -13.54 -3.49 16.67
CA HIS A 150 -14.71 -3.96 17.41
C HIS A 150 -14.30 -4.76 18.65
N GLY A 151 -15.01 -4.55 19.77
CA GLY A 151 -14.87 -5.31 20.97
C GLY A 151 -13.58 -5.03 21.73
N GLU A 152 -13.32 -5.88 22.70
CA GLU A 152 -12.20 -5.78 23.65
C GLU A 152 -11.17 -6.89 23.38
N LEU A 153 -9.88 -6.52 23.25
CA LEU A 153 -8.81 -7.50 23.17
C LEU A 153 -8.54 -8.11 24.56
N ASN A 154 -8.31 -9.43 24.59
CA ASN A 154 -8.04 -10.17 25.83
C ASN A 154 -6.74 -9.77 26.53
N LYS A 155 -5.75 -9.29 25.76
CA LYS A 155 -4.46 -8.83 26.28
C LYS A 155 -4.19 -7.41 25.86
N ASP A 156 -3.67 -6.59 26.75
CA ASP A 156 -3.39 -5.16 26.49
C ASP A 156 -2.16 -4.94 25.60
N SER A 157 -1.29 -5.92 25.51
CA SER A 157 -0.14 -5.89 24.60
C SER A 157 0.33 -7.28 24.23
N GLY A 158 1.09 -7.36 23.13
CA GLY A 158 1.65 -8.62 22.68
C GLY A 158 2.19 -8.56 21.27
N GLU A 159 2.38 -9.74 20.70
CA GLU A 159 2.75 -9.89 19.29
C GLU A 159 1.90 -10.93 18.60
N TRP A 160 1.62 -10.68 17.34
CA TRP A 160 1.03 -11.65 16.43
C TRP A 160 2.10 -12.15 15.45
N ASN A 161 2.20 -13.48 15.35
CA ASN A 161 3.09 -14.19 14.44
C ASN A 161 2.26 -15.16 13.60
N ASP A 162 1.83 -14.73 12.41
CA ASP A 162 0.88 -15.47 11.61
C ASP A 162 1.44 -15.87 10.25
N ASP A 163 0.92 -16.95 9.71
CA ASP A 163 1.11 -17.36 8.32
C ASP A 163 -0.06 -16.84 7.47
N LEU A 164 0.19 -15.76 6.74
CA LEU A 164 -0.82 -15.17 5.87
C LEU A 164 -0.76 -15.80 4.47
N ILE A 165 -1.92 -16.26 4.00
CA ILE A 165 -2.03 -16.87 2.67
C ILE A 165 -2.26 -15.77 1.62
N ARG A 166 -1.51 -15.88 0.51
CA ARG A 166 -1.70 -15.12 -0.72
C ARG A 166 -1.74 -16.07 -1.90
N TYR A 167 -2.58 -15.79 -2.87
CA TYR A 167 -2.61 -16.53 -4.14
C TYR A 167 -1.95 -15.70 -5.25
N ASP A 168 -1.14 -16.36 -6.09
CA ASP A 168 -0.55 -15.81 -7.31
C ASP A 168 -0.96 -16.74 -8.47
N GLY A 169 -2.08 -16.39 -9.10
CA GLY A 169 -2.84 -17.33 -9.92
C GLY A 169 -3.35 -18.48 -9.04
N GLU A 170 -3.04 -19.71 -9.41
CA GLU A 170 -3.38 -20.93 -8.66
C GLU A 170 -2.39 -21.26 -7.53
N LYS A 171 -1.23 -20.60 -7.52
CA LYS A 171 -0.17 -20.88 -6.54
C LYS A 171 -0.50 -20.24 -5.19
N LYS A 172 -0.66 -21.08 -4.16
CA LYS A 172 -0.75 -20.67 -2.76
C LYS A 172 0.63 -20.29 -2.23
N ILE A 173 0.77 -19.08 -1.71
CA ILE A 173 2.01 -18.56 -1.11
C ILE A 173 1.72 -18.25 0.35
N ILE A 174 2.54 -18.79 1.25
CA ILE A 174 2.48 -18.51 2.68
C ILE A 174 3.52 -17.44 3.00
N GLU A 175 3.10 -16.38 3.68
CA GLU A 175 3.92 -15.24 4.03
C GLU A 175 3.92 -15.04 5.54
N LYS A 176 5.08 -15.15 6.19
CA LYS A 176 5.24 -14.83 7.63
C LYS A 176 4.90 -13.36 7.88
N ALA A 177 4.04 -13.11 8.85
CA ALA A 177 3.56 -11.80 9.24
C ALA A 177 3.74 -11.59 10.74
N LYS A 178 4.53 -10.58 11.12
CA LYS A 178 4.80 -10.24 12.52
C LYS A 178 4.38 -8.80 12.80
N THR A 179 3.59 -8.60 13.89
CA THR A 179 3.13 -7.29 14.37
C THR A 179 3.18 -7.26 15.89
N LEU A 180 3.77 -6.22 16.45
CA LEU A 180 3.62 -5.88 17.87
C LEU A 180 2.38 -5.01 18.03
N TYR A 181 1.63 -5.18 19.12
CA TYR A 181 0.47 -4.35 19.41
C TYR A 181 0.40 -3.93 20.87
N LYS A 182 -0.24 -2.80 21.11
CA LYS A 182 -0.57 -2.28 22.44
C LYS A 182 -1.96 -1.66 22.39
N VAL A 183 -2.83 -2.06 23.31
CA VAL A 183 -4.13 -1.39 23.52
C VAL A 183 -3.85 -0.08 24.24
N LEU A 184 -4.32 1.01 23.66
CA LEU A 184 -4.18 2.36 24.22
C LEU A 184 -5.37 2.71 25.10
N ASP A 185 -6.56 2.33 24.67
CA ASP A 185 -7.80 2.47 25.42
C ASP A 185 -8.85 1.47 24.91
N LYS A 186 -9.79 1.06 25.76
CA LYS A 186 -10.81 0.06 25.41
C LYS A 186 -12.05 0.16 26.29
N ASN A 187 -13.14 -0.37 25.77
CA ASN A 187 -14.38 -0.68 26.48
C ASN A 187 -15.06 -1.89 25.81
N SER A 188 -16.21 -2.31 26.32
CA SER A 188 -16.93 -3.50 25.80
C SER A 188 -17.28 -3.43 24.30
N GLU A 189 -17.35 -2.24 23.70
CA GLU A 189 -17.75 -2.06 22.29
C GLU A 189 -16.58 -1.92 21.34
N ALA A 190 -15.45 -1.36 21.81
CA ALA A 190 -14.35 -0.96 20.95
C ALA A 190 -13.00 -0.89 21.69
N SER A 191 -11.92 -1.07 20.94
CA SER A 191 -10.55 -0.84 21.39
C SER A 191 -9.81 0.06 20.43
N LEU A 192 -9.02 1.01 20.98
CA LEU A 192 -8.01 1.77 20.26
C LEU A 192 -6.67 1.07 20.43
N ILE A 193 -6.01 0.73 19.31
CA ILE A 193 -4.83 -0.11 19.32
C ILE A 193 -3.70 0.56 18.56
N GLU A 194 -2.51 0.62 19.17
CA GLU A 194 -1.25 0.90 18.51
C GLU A 194 -0.70 -0.39 17.90
N LEU A 195 -0.33 -0.35 16.62
CA LEU A 195 0.17 -1.49 15.86
C LEU A 195 1.53 -1.15 15.25
N LYS A 196 2.54 -1.97 15.52
CA LYS A 196 3.90 -1.83 14.98
C LYS A 196 4.25 -3.04 14.11
N PRO A 197 3.88 -3.03 12.81
CA PRO A 197 4.18 -4.15 11.91
C PRO A 197 5.68 -4.23 11.59
N ILE A 198 6.31 -5.35 11.93
CA ILE A 198 7.70 -5.67 11.58
C ILE A 198 7.78 -6.09 10.10
N THR A 199 6.80 -6.83 9.63
CA THR A 199 6.62 -7.20 8.23
C THR A 199 5.59 -6.27 7.54
N GLY A 200 5.45 -6.34 6.22
CA GLY A 200 4.51 -5.51 5.45
C GLY A 200 3.72 -6.30 4.43
N ARG A 201 2.99 -7.34 4.85
CA ARG A 201 2.19 -8.17 3.95
C ARG A 201 0.89 -7.48 3.56
N LYS A 202 0.34 -7.86 2.43
CA LYS A 202 -0.92 -7.27 1.94
C LYS A 202 -2.04 -7.44 2.97
N HIS A 203 -2.64 -6.32 3.38
CA HIS A 203 -3.70 -6.24 4.40
C HIS A 203 -3.32 -6.89 5.74
N GLN A 204 -2.03 -6.91 6.12
CA GLN A 204 -1.54 -7.64 7.29
C GLN A 204 -2.33 -7.32 8.55
N LEU A 205 -2.36 -6.06 8.98
CA LEU A 205 -3.02 -5.62 10.21
C LEU A 205 -4.52 -5.94 10.21
N ARG A 206 -5.17 -5.76 9.08
CA ARG A 206 -6.60 -6.05 8.89
C ARG A 206 -6.92 -7.54 9.05
N LYS A 207 -6.07 -8.40 8.47
CA LYS A 207 -6.21 -9.86 8.58
C LYS A 207 -5.95 -10.34 10.00
N GLN A 208 -4.93 -9.80 10.67
CA GLN A 208 -4.57 -10.17 12.03
C GLN A 208 -5.67 -9.80 13.03
N LEU A 209 -6.18 -8.56 12.97
CA LEU A 209 -7.30 -8.14 13.82
C LEU A 209 -8.58 -8.93 13.54
N TYR A 210 -8.86 -9.26 12.29
CA TYR A 210 -9.97 -10.13 11.94
C TYR A 210 -9.80 -11.56 12.51
N ALA A 211 -8.59 -12.11 12.44
CA ALA A 211 -8.28 -13.47 12.93
C ALA A 211 -8.46 -13.61 14.46
N VAL A 212 -8.20 -12.53 15.21
CA VAL A 212 -8.43 -12.53 16.67
C VAL A 212 -9.88 -12.15 17.05
N GLY A 213 -10.78 -12.03 16.07
CA GLY A 213 -12.20 -11.74 16.30
C GLY A 213 -12.53 -10.25 16.51
N GLN A 214 -11.56 -9.34 16.40
CA GLN A 214 -11.73 -7.90 16.56
C GLN A 214 -11.44 -7.15 15.24
N PRO A 215 -12.31 -7.26 14.21
CA PRO A 215 -12.09 -6.57 12.95
C PRO A 215 -12.09 -5.05 13.12
N ILE A 216 -11.38 -4.37 12.22
CA ILE A 216 -11.30 -2.90 12.21
C ILE A 216 -12.65 -2.30 11.81
N PHE A 217 -13.10 -1.25 12.48
CA PHE A 217 -14.28 -0.49 12.07
C PHE A 217 -14.14 0.02 10.64
N GLY A 218 -15.22 -0.13 9.85
CA GLY A 218 -15.24 0.29 8.44
C GLY A 218 -14.50 -0.64 7.47
N ASP A 219 -14.00 -1.80 7.92
CA ASP A 219 -13.43 -2.80 7.02
C ASP A 219 -14.53 -3.56 6.28
N VAL A 220 -14.66 -3.30 4.97
CA VAL A 220 -15.66 -3.95 4.12
C VAL A 220 -15.27 -5.38 3.71
N LYS A 221 -14.00 -5.74 3.84
CA LYS A 221 -13.47 -7.03 3.39
C LYS A 221 -13.30 -8.04 4.52
N TYR A 222 -12.76 -7.58 5.65
CA TYR A 222 -12.50 -8.41 6.83
C TYR A 222 -13.45 -7.98 7.94
N LYS A 223 -14.67 -8.56 7.91
CA LYS A 223 -15.75 -8.27 8.85
C LYS A 223 -16.42 -9.55 9.31
N LEU A 224 -16.98 -9.56 10.52
CA LEU A 224 -17.81 -10.65 11.02
C LEU A 224 -19.18 -10.60 10.36
N SER A 225 -19.81 -11.77 10.16
CA SER A 225 -21.11 -11.90 9.45
C SER A 225 -22.22 -11.04 10.05
N ASN A 226 -22.19 -10.79 11.36
CA ASN A 226 -23.17 -10.00 12.10
C ASN A 226 -22.66 -8.57 12.41
N SER A 227 -21.51 -8.17 11.93
CA SER A 227 -20.99 -6.84 12.17
C SER A 227 -21.73 -5.81 11.33
N PHE A 228 -22.67 -5.18 11.99
CA PHE A 228 -23.29 -3.88 11.76
C PHE A 228 -23.49 -3.40 10.31
N LYS A 229 -24.74 -3.43 9.91
CA LYS A 229 -25.29 -2.51 8.92
C LYS A 229 -25.18 -1.09 9.52
N GLY A 230 -24.06 -0.42 9.35
CA GLY A 230 -23.98 0.91 9.94
C GLY A 230 -22.65 1.62 9.76
N ILE A 231 -22.65 2.63 8.99
CA ILE A 231 -22.24 4.00 9.32
C ILE A 231 -20.80 4.39 9.00
N ASN A 232 -19.79 3.57 9.15
CA ASN A 232 -18.44 4.03 8.82
C ASN A 232 -18.02 3.59 7.42
N LYS A 233 -18.12 4.52 6.46
CA LYS A 233 -17.62 4.32 5.09
C LYS A 233 -16.08 4.27 5.03
N ASN A 234 -15.40 4.71 6.08
CA ASN A 234 -13.94 4.81 6.14
C ASN A 234 -13.36 3.72 7.03
N LEU A 235 -12.26 3.12 6.58
CA LEU A 235 -11.49 2.15 7.36
C LEU A 235 -10.79 2.88 8.51
N MET A 236 -11.02 2.44 9.75
CA MET A 236 -10.39 3.01 10.95
C MET A 236 -8.98 2.45 11.17
N LEU A 237 -8.14 2.58 10.14
CA LEU A 237 -6.73 2.24 10.16
C LEU A 237 -5.92 3.41 9.61
N HIS A 238 -5.03 3.94 10.43
CA HIS A 238 -4.23 5.12 10.14
C HIS A 238 -2.74 4.83 10.34
N SER A 239 -1.91 5.09 9.33
CA SER A 239 -0.45 5.09 9.42
C SER A 239 -0.01 6.34 10.18
N TYR A 240 0.06 6.22 11.50
CA TYR A 240 0.22 7.36 12.41
C TYR A 240 1.63 7.95 12.33
N GLN A 241 2.65 7.10 12.44
CA GLN A 241 4.04 7.57 12.47
C GLN A 241 4.98 6.65 11.69
N ILE A 242 5.97 7.25 11.05
CA ILE A 242 7.11 6.57 10.44
C ILE A 242 8.42 7.14 11.01
N ARG A 243 9.39 6.26 11.33
CA ARG A 243 10.74 6.64 11.76
C ARG A 243 11.78 5.81 11.01
N PHE A 244 12.84 6.47 10.55
CA PHE A 244 13.98 5.82 9.90
C PHE A 244 15.23 6.71 9.99
N ILE A 245 16.39 6.13 9.68
CA ILE A 245 17.65 6.86 9.51
C ILE A 245 18.05 6.74 8.04
N ALA A 246 18.30 7.85 7.38
CA ALA A 246 18.83 7.93 6.03
C ALA A 246 19.96 8.96 6.01
N ASN A 247 21.12 8.61 5.40
CA ASN A 247 22.29 9.47 5.34
C ASN A 247 22.71 10.04 6.71
N ASN A 248 22.68 9.21 7.75
CA ASN A 248 22.95 9.55 9.16
C ASN A 248 22.00 10.58 9.79
N ILE A 249 20.91 10.92 9.11
CA ILE A 249 19.87 11.83 9.62
C ILE A 249 18.68 11.00 10.10
N LYS A 250 18.22 11.27 11.32
CA LYS A 250 17.00 10.67 11.89
C LYS A 250 15.78 11.41 11.39
N HIS A 251 14.89 10.69 10.74
CA HIS A 251 13.61 11.18 10.26
C HIS A 251 12.47 10.61 11.11
N THR A 252 11.58 11.49 11.56
CA THR A 252 10.34 11.12 12.29
C THR A 252 9.20 11.95 11.74
N TYR A 253 8.20 11.30 11.20
CA TYR A 253 7.02 11.95 10.62
C TYR A 253 5.76 11.39 11.24
N THR A 254 4.89 12.27 11.69
CA THR A 254 3.59 11.93 12.30
C THR A 254 2.48 12.56 11.47
N ALA A 255 1.44 11.80 11.17
CA ALA A 255 0.27 12.28 10.45
C ALA A 255 -0.87 12.58 11.41
N LEU A 256 -1.50 13.73 11.28
CA LEU A 256 -2.69 14.08 12.05
C LEU A 256 -3.83 13.09 11.75
N LEU A 257 -4.55 12.70 12.79
CA LEU A 257 -5.73 11.85 12.66
C LEU A 257 -6.82 12.55 11.84
N PRO A 258 -7.42 11.88 10.86
CA PRO A 258 -8.51 12.46 10.09
C PRO A 258 -9.77 12.62 10.94
N ASP A 259 -10.63 13.58 10.59
CA ASP A 259 -11.81 13.93 11.39
C ASP A 259 -12.77 12.76 11.61
N TYR A 260 -12.95 11.89 10.60
CA TYR A 260 -13.79 10.70 10.77
C TYR A 260 -13.24 9.73 11.83
N PHE A 261 -11.90 9.66 11.98
CA PHE A 261 -11.25 8.83 13.01
C PHE A 261 -11.46 9.45 14.40
N LYS A 262 -11.22 10.77 14.53
CA LYS A 262 -11.48 11.53 15.78
C LYS A 262 -12.94 11.45 16.20
N LYS A 263 -13.87 11.56 15.22
CA LYS A 263 -15.31 11.43 15.48
C LYS A 263 -15.66 10.05 16.05
N LEU A 264 -15.09 8.96 15.51
CA LEU A 264 -15.36 7.63 16.04
C LEU A 264 -14.75 7.44 17.44
N LEU A 265 -13.55 7.95 17.71
CA LEU A 265 -12.98 7.95 19.07
C LEU A 265 -13.95 8.56 20.08
N LYS A 266 -14.49 9.75 19.77
CA LYS A 266 -15.49 10.42 20.63
C LYS A 266 -16.76 9.59 20.77
N THR A 267 -17.30 9.09 19.65
CA THR A 267 -18.54 8.28 19.66
C THR A 267 -18.38 7.01 20.48
N LYS A 268 -17.21 6.37 20.44
CA LYS A 268 -16.90 5.16 21.19
C LYS A 268 -16.28 5.44 22.56
N ARG A 269 -16.23 6.70 22.98
CA ARG A 269 -15.66 7.14 24.27
C ARG A 269 -14.24 6.61 24.51
N LEU A 270 -13.45 6.53 23.45
CA LEU A 270 -12.04 6.13 23.51
C LEU A 270 -11.14 7.37 23.63
N ARG A 271 -10.15 7.31 24.52
CA ARG A 271 -9.17 8.36 24.74
C ARG A 271 -7.92 8.06 23.95
N PHE A 272 -7.41 9.08 23.29
CA PHE A 272 -6.10 9.08 22.66
C PHE A 272 -5.36 10.34 23.13
N LEU A 273 -4.25 10.12 23.82
CA LEU A 273 -3.34 11.18 24.24
C LEU A 273 -2.22 11.24 23.19
N ASP A 274 -2.14 12.36 22.47
CA ASP A 274 -1.08 12.62 21.48
C ASP A 274 0.28 12.79 22.16
#